data_d5de0655e9045c00161fa26c5741b85d
#
_entry.id   d5de0655e9045c00161fa26c5741b85d
#
_cell.length_a   1.000
_cell.length_b   1.000
_cell.length_c   1.000
_cell.angle_alpha   90.00
_cell.angle_beta   90.00
_cell.angle_gamma   90.00
#
_symmetry.space_group_name_H-M   'P 1'
#
loop_
_entity.id
_entity.type
_entity.pdbx_description
1 polymer ?
#
loop_
_entity_poly.entity_id
_entity_poly.type
_entity_poly.pdbx_seq_one_letter_code
_entity_poly.pdbx_strand_id
1 'polypeptide(L)'
;MQKNSALWILRATDGCVSDLKYGSWTISSYEQEAATTLAAAGWSPITAAVLCSRGYDTPEKAQAFLSPDVPLSSPFALLDMEQAAARVKKALERREHICVFGDYDVDGITATCLLTDFLRKRGGHVTSYIPARLEEGYGLNEIAVRALHEQDVKLIITVDCGITANQEAALCRELGMELVITDHHECKSDLPEAVAVVDPHRKEQPEPILEMAGVGVAFKLAAALHGDQEALLAEYCDLLCLGTVADVMPLTGENRKMVWQGLQALANPKRVGIAALMAECGAMRPPITAGTIGYTLAPRINAAGRMGHVDIATELFLTNDAARAVSLASQLCKLNRKRQDVESGIYKQAVSMLPAGKSPKAIVLADETWHQGVVGIVASRLAEEYSCPTFLICLDGDKGKA
;
A
#
# COMPACT_ATOMS: atom_id res chain seq x y z
N MET A 1 47.41 -21.75 -11.47
CA MET A 1 48.14 -20.50 -11.45
C MET A 1 47.27 -19.49 -12.15
N GLN A 2 46.83 -18.50 -11.65
CA GLN A 2 46.81 -17.46 -10.62
C GLN A 2 45.46 -16.78 -10.69
N LYS A 3 44.68 -16.77 -9.65
CA LYS A 3 44.48 -15.62 -8.76
C LYS A 3 44.37 -14.27 -9.47
N ASN A 4 43.13 -13.78 -9.63
CA ASN A 4 42.86 -12.36 -9.42
C ASN A 4 41.39 -12.20 -8.96
N SER A 5 41.19 -12.46 -7.69
CA SER A 5 40.04 -11.95 -6.96
C SER A 5 40.28 -10.46 -6.74
N ALA A 6 39.64 -9.61 -7.52
CA ALA A 6 39.56 -8.20 -7.22
C ALA A 6 38.65 -8.01 -6.04
N LEU A 7 39.14 -8.31 -4.85
CA LEU A 7 38.56 -7.93 -3.57
C LEU A 7 38.77 -6.40 -3.46
N TRP A 8 37.78 -5.60 -3.78
CA TRP A 8 37.73 -4.21 -3.35
C TRP A 8 37.47 -4.18 -1.85
N ILE A 9 38.54 -4.37 -1.07
CA ILE A 9 38.54 -4.04 0.35
C ILE A 9 38.64 -2.52 0.38
N LEU A 10 37.52 -1.83 0.65
CA LEU A 10 37.58 -0.48 1.22
C LEU A 10 38.26 -0.62 2.58
N ARG A 11 39.59 -0.44 2.63
CA ARG A 11 40.28 -0.16 3.87
C ARG A 11 39.79 1.21 4.33
N ALA A 12 38.89 1.23 5.30
CA ALA A 12 38.69 2.40 6.11
C ALA A 12 40.06 2.70 6.74
N THR A 13 40.63 3.84 6.41
CA THR A 13 41.82 4.39 7.14
C THR A 13 41.37 4.62 8.58
N ASP A 14 42.19 4.14 9.52
CA ASP A 14 41.99 4.31 10.97
C ASP A 14 41.71 5.80 11.29
N GLY A 15 40.48 6.12 11.58
CA GLY A 15 40.10 7.48 11.96
C GLY A 15 38.64 7.87 11.72
N CYS A 16 37.83 7.08 11.01
CA CYS A 16 36.46 7.47 10.63
C CYS A 16 35.39 6.37 10.85
N VAL A 17 35.63 5.40 11.74
CA VAL A 17 34.72 4.25 11.94
C VAL A 17 33.76 4.48 13.12
N SER A 18 33.94 5.54 13.93
CA SER A 18 33.12 5.79 15.11
C SER A 18 31.73 6.39 14.84
N ASP A 19 31.46 6.89 13.62
CA ASP A 19 30.20 7.58 13.30
C ASP A 19 29.30 6.84 12.31
N LEU A 20 29.59 5.58 11.97
CA LEU A 20 28.70 4.79 11.13
C LEU A 20 27.56 4.21 11.98
N LYS A 21 26.32 4.48 11.61
CA LYS A 21 25.08 3.95 12.22
C LYS A 21 25.12 2.43 12.36
N TYR A 22 25.90 1.75 11.52
CA TYR A 22 26.07 0.29 11.50
C TYR A 22 27.56 -0.05 11.61
N GLY A 23 27.93 -0.80 12.66
CA GLY A 23 29.33 -1.15 12.97
C GLY A 23 29.92 -2.25 12.09
N SER A 24 29.13 -2.92 11.24
CA SER A 24 29.59 -3.99 10.36
C SER A 24 28.83 -4.01 9.02
N TRP A 25 29.52 -4.45 7.96
CA TRP A 25 28.94 -4.67 6.64
C TRP A 25 28.97 -6.16 6.31
N THR A 26 27.85 -6.70 5.84
CA THR A 26 27.76 -8.04 5.30
C THR A 26 27.55 -7.96 3.78
N ILE A 27 28.47 -8.57 3.03
CA ILE A 27 28.32 -8.70 1.57
C ILE A 27 27.58 -10.01 1.32
N SER A 28 26.45 -9.93 0.61
CA SER A 28 25.70 -11.12 0.20
C SER A 28 26.55 -12.03 -0.67
N SER A 29 26.57 -13.32 -0.38
CA SER A 29 27.24 -14.32 -1.19
C SER A 29 26.47 -14.54 -2.51
N TYR A 30 27.20 -14.93 -3.54
CA TYR A 30 26.65 -15.35 -4.84
C TYR A 30 27.60 -16.34 -5.52
N GLU A 31 27.06 -17.17 -6.43
CA GLU A 31 27.84 -18.11 -7.21
C GLU A 31 28.65 -17.39 -8.30
N GLN A 32 29.97 -17.50 -8.23
CA GLN A 32 30.88 -16.79 -9.14
C GLN A 32 30.73 -17.25 -10.59
N GLU A 33 30.41 -18.52 -10.83
CA GLU A 33 30.18 -19.07 -12.16
C GLU A 33 28.93 -18.49 -12.81
N ALA A 34 27.83 -18.37 -12.04
CA ALA A 34 26.61 -17.73 -12.48
C ALA A 34 26.83 -16.25 -12.85
N ALA A 35 27.57 -15.51 -12.01
CA ALA A 35 27.90 -14.11 -12.30
C ALA A 35 28.77 -13.97 -13.57
N THR A 36 29.69 -14.91 -13.82
CA THR A 36 30.49 -14.94 -15.04
C THR A 36 29.64 -15.22 -16.27
N THR A 37 28.65 -16.14 -16.13
CA THR A 37 27.69 -16.46 -17.20
C THR A 37 26.84 -15.25 -17.56
N LEU A 38 26.32 -14.52 -16.54
CA LEU A 38 25.57 -13.28 -16.76
C LEU A 38 26.44 -12.21 -17.42
N ALA A 39 27.69 -12.06 -17.00
CA ALA A 39 28.63 -11.10 -17.63
C ALA A 39 28.87 -11.44 -19.07
N ALA A 40 29.03 -12.72 -19.42
CA ALA A 40 29.18 -13.18 -20.80
C ALA A 40 27.92 -12.95 -21.65
N ALA A 41 26.71 -12.92 -21.00
CA ALA A 41 25.45 -12.59 -21.65
C ALA A 41 25.22 -11.07 -21.81
N GLY A 42 26.16 -10.21 -21.40
CA GLY A 42 26.17 -8.78 -21.70
C GLY A 42 25.90 -7.85 -20.51
N TRP A 43 25.68 -8.37 -19.28
CA TRP A 43 25.57 -7.51 -18.10
C TRP A 43 26.94 -7.09 -17.57
N SER A 44 27.02 -5.90 -16.96
CA SER A 44 28.26 -5.50 -16.29
C SER A 44 28.59 -6.47 -15.14
N PRO A 45 29.86 -6.70 -14.79
CA PRO A 45 30.24 -7.60 -13.70
C PRO A 45 29.57 -7.25 -12.37
N ILE A 46 29.38 -5.95 -12.08
CA ILE A 46 28.70 -5.49 -10.87
C ILE A 46 27.20 -5.83 -10.93
N THR A 47 26.55 -5.56 -12.07
CA THR A 47 25.13 -5.90 -12.27
C THR A 47 24.92 -7.40 -12.17
N ALA A 48 25.79 -8.21 -12.78
CA ALA A 48 25.72 -9.66 -12.70
C ALA A 48 25.84 -10.16 -11.25
N ALA A 49 26.81 -9.64 -10.49
CA ALA A 49 26.96 -9.98 -9.08
C ALA A 49 25.72 -9.63 -8.23
N VAL A 50 25.15 -8.44 -8.44
CA VAL A 50 23.93 -8.01 -7.75
C VAL A 50 22.73 -8.87 -8.13
N LEU A 51 22.55 -9.21 -9.40
CA LEU A 51 21.48 -10.10 -9.85
C LEU A 51 21.61 -11.49 -9.22
N CYS A 52 22.81 -12.09 -9.26
CA CYS A 52 23.07 -13.40 -8.65
C CYS A 52 22.85 -13.38 -7.14
N SER A 53 23.27 -12.35 -6.42
CA SER A 53 23.05 -12.24 -4.97
C SER A 53 21.57 -12.10 -4.58
N ARG A 54 20.71 -11.82 -5.56
CA ARG A 54 19.25 -11.72 -5.41
C ARG A 54 18.50 -12.94 -5.99
N GLY A 55 19.22 -14.01 -6.39
CA GLY A 55 18.64 -15.23 -6.92
C GLY A 55 18.33 -15.23 -8.43
N TYR A 56 18.71 -14.16 -9.15
CA TYR A 56 18.61 -14.08 -10.61
C TYR A 56 19.91 -14.55 -11.25
N ASP A 57 20.21 -15.84 -11.11
CA ASP A 57 21.49 -16.48 -11.38
C ASP A 57 21.64 -17.05 -12.80
N THR A 58 20.60 -16.94 -13.62
CA THR A 58 20.65 -17.31 -15.06
C THR A 58 20.25 -16.13 -15.96
N PRO A 59 20.71 -16.11 -17.23
CA PRO A 59 20.32 -15.07 -18.19
C PRO A 59 18.81 -14.92 -18.33
N GLU A 60 18.05 -16.03 -18.33
CA GLU A 60 16.60 -16.07 -18.45
C GLU A 60 15.92 -15.41 -17.24
N LYS A 61 16.32 -15.77 -16.01
CA LYS A 61 15.82 -15.17 -14.79
C LYS A 61 16.14 -13.68 -14.71
N ALA A 62 17.38 -13.30 -15.05
CA ALA A 62 17.82 -11.92 -15.07
C ALA A 62 17.02 -11.09 -16.09
N GLN A 63 16.84 -11.62 -17.30
CA GLN A 63 16.04 -10.97 -18.33
C GLN A 63 14.57 -10.85 -17.92
N ALA A 64 13.97 -11.90 -17.39
CA ALA A 64 12.58 -11.88 -16.91
C ALA A 64 12.39 -10.84 -15.81
N PHE A 65 13.33 -10.72 -14.86
CA PHE A 65 13.27 -9.69 -13.82
C PHE A 65 13.41 -8.26 -14.37
N LEU A 66 14.28 -8.06 -15.35
CA LEU A 66 14.55 -6.73 -15.93
C LEU A 66 13.52 -6.34 -16.99
N SER A 67 12.84 -7.31 -17.60
CA SER A 67 11.79 -7.05 -18.58
C SER A 67 10.47 -6.69 -17.86
N PRO A 68 9.79 -5.62 -18.28
CA PRO A 68 8.44 -5.32 -17.78
C PRO A 68 7.34 -6.18 -18.43
N ASP A 69 7.69 -6.97 -19.45
CA ASP A 69 6.72 -7.75 -20.23
C ASP A 69 6.50 -9.13 -19.60
N VAL A 70 5.80 -9.12 -18.46
CA VAL A 70 5.34 -10.32 -17.75
C VAL A 70 3.85 -10.47 -17.99
N PRO A 71 3.35 -11.67 -18.33
CA PRO A 71 1.90 -11.89 -18.46
C PRO A 71 1.20 -11.72 -17.11
N LEU A 72 0.00 -11.14 -17.14
CA LEU A 72 -0.85 -11.08 -15.96
C LEU A 72 -1.48 -12.46 -15.72
N SER A 73 -1.48 -12.92 -14.47
CA SER A 73 -2.19 -14.13 -14.08
C SER A 73 -3.70 -13.97 -14.26
N SER A 74 -4.41 -15.07 -14.49
CA SER A 74 -5.88 -15.03 -14.55
C SER A 74 -6.45 -14.52 -13.23
N PRO A 75 -7.43 -13.59 -13.22
CA PRO A 75 -8.11 -13.19 -12.00
C PRO A 75 -8.75 -14.38 -11.29
N PHE A 76 -9.22 -15.37 -12.05
CA PHE A 76 -9.86 -16.58 -11.55
C PHE A 76 -8.90 -17.60 -10.93
N ALA A 77 -7.59 -17.30 -10.91
CA ALA A 77 -6.64 -18.04 -10.10
C ALA A 77 -6.80 -17.76 -8.59
N LEU A 78 -7.39 -16.62 -8.23
CA LEU A 78 -7.75 -16.31 -6.85
C LEU A 78 -9.02 -17.04 -6.44
N LEU A 79 -9.00 -17.68 -5.28
CA LEU A 79 -10.17 -18.36 -4.73
C LEU A 79 -11.35 -17.41 -4.58
N ASP A 80 -12.56 -17.91 -4.75
CA ASP A 80 -13.84 -17.19 -4.67
C ASP A 80 -14.00 -16.03 -5.68
N MET A 81 -13.06 -15.81 -6.60
CA MET A 81 -13.14 -14.73 -7.59
C MET A 81 -14.34 -14.90 -8.53
N GLU A 82 -14.70 -16.13 -8.90
CA GLU A 82 -15.89 -16.38 -9.72
C GLU A 82 -17.16 -15.97 -8.99
N GLN A 83 -17.29 -16.35 -7.70
CA GLN A 83 -18.43 -16.00 -6.86
C GLN A 83 -18.52 -14.49 -6.65
N ALA A 84 -17.38 -13.83 -6.38
CA ALA A 84 -17.28 -12.37 -6.25
C ALA A 84 -17.75 -11.68 -7.53
N ALA A 85 -17.19 -12.04 -8.67
CA ALA A 85 -17.55 -11.46 -9.97
C ALA A 85 -19.04 -11.70 -10.32
N ALA A 86 -19.55 -12.91 -10.09
CA ALA A 86 -20.97 -13.23 -10.33
C ALA A 86 -21.89 -12.38 -9.44
N ARG A 87 -21.53 -12.19 -8.15
CA ARG A 87 -22.33 -11.37 -7.24
C ARG A 87 -22.34 -9.89 -7.63
N VAL A 88 -21.18 -9.35 -7.99
CA VAL A 88 -21.08 -7.95 -8.41
C VAL A 88 -21.83 -7.73 -9.73
N LYS A 89 -21.72 -8.65 -10.70
CA LYS A 89 -22.47 -8.60 -11.95
C LYS A 89 -23.98 -8.58 -11.71
N LYS A 90 -24.48 -9.45 -10.83
CA LYS A 90 -25.90 -9.49 -10.41
C LYS A 90 -26.34 -8.17 -9.80
N ALA A 91 -25.49 -7.52 -8.96
CA ALA A 91 -25.79 -6.21 -8.38
C ALA A 91 -25.93 -5.12 -9.45
N LEU A 92 -25.02 -5.10 -10.42
CA LEU A 92 -25.06 -4.16 -11.55
C LEU A 92 -26.33 -4.36 -12.41
N GLU A 93 -26.67 -5.61 -12.76
CA GLU A 93 -27.86 -5.94 -13.53
C GLU A 93 -29.16 -5.52 -12.83
N ARG A 94 -29.20 -5.66 -11.50
CA ARG A 94 -30.35 -5.29 -10.67
C ARG A 94 -30.38 -3.84 -10.24
N ARG A 95 -29.32 -3.07 -10.56
CA ARG A 95 -29.10 -1.69 -10.10
C ARG A 95 -29.15 -1.56 -8.57
N GLU A 96 -28.63 -2.57 -7.88
CA GLU A 96 -28.52 -2.54 -6.43
C GLU A 96 -27.55 -1.44 -6.01
N HIS A 97 -27.79 -0.84 -4.82
CA HIS A 97 -26.84 0.08 -4.23
C HIS A 97 -25.64 -0.68 -3.71
N ILE A 98 -24.46 -0.41 -4.28
CA ILE A 98 -23.18 -1.02 -3.93
C ILE A 98 -22.37 -0.02 -3.14
N CYS A 99 -21.77 -0.44 -2.03
CA CYS A 99 -20.75 0.33 -1.32
C CYS A 99 -19.38 -0.32 -1.52
N VAL A 100 -18.40 0.43 -2.01
CA VAL A 100 -16.99 0.04 -1.97
C VAL A 100 -16.42 0.57 -0.67
N PHE A 101 -16.05 -0.33 0.22
CA PHE A 101 -15.57 -0.03 1.56
C PHE A 101 -14.06 -0.29 1.65
N GLY A 102 -13.25 0.74 1.89
CA GLY A 102 -11.80 0.62 1.89
C GLY A 102 -11.13 1.06 3.17
N ASP A 103 -9.80 0.95 3.19
CA ASP A 103 -8.95 1.48 4.26
C ASP A 103 -8.47 2.91 3.95
N TYR A 104 -7.94 3.57 4.98
CA TYR A 104 -7.58 5.01 5.00
C TYR A 104 -6.16 5.31 4.53
N ASP A 105 -5.36 4.34 4.17
CA ASP A 105 -4.02 4.54 3.63
C ASP A 105 -4.01 4.63 2.09
N VAL A 106 -2.82 4.74 1.49
CA VAL A 106 -2.71 4.91 0.03
C VAL A 106 -3.27 3.70 -0.71
N ASP A 107 -3.04 2.49 -0.21
CA ASP A 107 -3.49 1.27 -0.86
C ASP A 107 -5.01 1.17 -0.82
N GLY A 108 -5.61 1.29 0.37
CA GLY A 108 -7.06 1.29 0.53
C GLY A 108 -7.75 2.42 -0.23
N ILE A 109 -7.19 3.64 -0.23
CA ILE A 109 -7.74 4.77 -0.98
C ILE A 109 -7.69 4.51 -2.49
N THR A 110 -6.55 4.00 -3.01
CA THR A 110 -6.42 3.74 -4.45
C THR A 110 -7.27 2.55 -4.90
N ALA A 111 -7.37 1.50 -4.08
CA ALA A 111 -8.27 0.37 -4.30
C ALA A 111 -9.74 0.80 -4.35
N THR A 112 -10.15 1.63 -3.36
CA THR A 112 -11.51 2.21 -3.31
C THR A 112 -11.81 3.04 -4.55
N CYS A 113 -10.89 3.92 -4.94
CA CYS A 113 -11.08 4.78 -6.11
C CYS A 113 -11.12 3.98 -7.41
N LEU A 114 -10.22 2.98 -7.58
CA LEU A 114 -10.19 2.12 -8.74
C LEU A 114 -11.53 1.40 -8.93
N LEU A 115 -11.97 0.67 -7.89
CA LEU A 115 -13.17 -0.15 -8.00
C LEU A 115 -14.45 0.71 -8.12
N THR A 116 -14.52 1.83 -7.41
CA THR A 116 -15.64 2.77 -7.48
C THR A 116 -15.78 3.37 -8.88
N ASP A 117 -14.69 3.88 -9.46
CA ASP A 117 -14.67 4.45 -10.82
C ASP A 117 -15.04 3.39 -11.86
N PHE A 118 -14.45 2.19 -11.75
CA PHE A 118 -14.73 1.07 -12.63
C PHE A 118 -16.20 0.66 -12.62
N LEU A 119 -16.82 0.53 -11.46
CA LEU A 119 -18.23 0.13 -11.35
C LEU A 119 -19.19 1.24 -11.79
N ARG A 120 -18.88 2.52 -11.50
CA ARG A 120 -19.66 3.67 -11.96
C ARG A 120 -19.67 3.78 -13.48
N LYS A 121 -18.53 3.57 -14.15
CA LYS A 121 -18.44 3.55 -15.63
C LYS A 121 -19.28 2.45 -16.27
N ARG A 122 -19.67 1.42 -15.50
CA ARG A 122 -20.59 0.36 -15.92
C ARG A 122 -22.04 0.61 -15.54
N GLY A 123 -22.37 1.85 -15.13
CA GLY A 123 -23.73 2.25 -14.76
C GLY A 123 -24.18 1.79 -13.38
N GLY A 124 -23.25 1.32 -12.54
CA GLY A 124 -23.53 0.94 -11.16
C GLY A 124 -23.94 2.13 -10.28
N HIS A 125 -24.93 1.93 -9.41
CA HIS A 125 -25.22 2.83 -8.30
C HIS A 125 -24.24 2.56 -7.18
N VAL A 126 -23.13 3.33 -7.12
CA VAL A 126 -21.97 3.03 -6.29
C VAL A 126 -21.60 4.22 -5.41
N THR A 127 -21.51 3.97 -4.12
CA THR A 127 -20.89 4.85 -3.13
C THR A 127 -19.57 4.27 -2.66
N SER A 128 -18.66 5.12 -2.20
CA SER A 128 -17.43 4.73 -1.52
C SER A 128 -17.50 5.11 -0.05
N TYR A 129 -16.95 4.28 0.81
CA TYR A 129 -16.86 4.54 2.25
C TYR A 129 -15.46 4.17 2.73
N ILE A 130 -14.83 5.07 3.46
CA ILE A 130 -13.57 4.82 4.16
C ILE A 130 -13.76 5.30 5.60
N PRO A 131 -13.58 4.44 6.61
CA PRO A 131 -13.86 4.80 8.01
C PRO A 131 -12.90 5.89 8.51
N ALA A 132 -13.39 6.74 9.38
CA ALA A 132 -12.57 7.74 10.06
C ALA A 132 -11.68 7.03 11.10
N ARG A 133 -10.37 6.94 10.81
CA ARG A 133 -9.37 6.22 11.62
C ARG A 133 -9.44 6.52 13.11
N LEU A 134 -9.68 7.78 13.47
CA LEU A 134 -9.66 8.25 14.86
C LEU A 134 -10.94 7.89 15.62
N GLU A 135 -12.07 7.89 14.93
CA GLU A 135 -13.39 7.74 15.51
C GLU A 135 -13.92 6.30 15.40
N GLU A 136 -13.74 5.69 14.22
CA GLU A 136 -14.30 4.38 13.88
C GLU A 136 -13.26 3.24 13.97
N GLY A 137 -11.96 3.55 13.87
CA GLY A 137 -10.89 2.55 13.89
C GLY A 137 -10.51 2.02 12.51
N TYR A 138 -10.01 0.78 12.47
CA TYR A 138 -9.56 0.10 11.26
C TYR A 138 -10.61 -0.89 10.76
N GLY A 139 -10.83 -0.90 9.44
CA GLY A 139 -11.61 -1.90 8.75
C GLY A 139 -13.13 -1.75 8.92
N LEU A 140 -13.86 -2.76 8.42
CA LEU A 140 -15.30 -2.82 8.51
C LEU A 140 -15.73 -2.85 9.99
N ASN A 141 -16.72 -2.05 10.36
CA ASN A 141 -17.18 -1.90 11.73
C ASN A 141 -18.72 -1.80 11.82
N GLU A 142 -19.26 -2.09 12.98
CA GLU A 142 -20.73 -2.12 13.21
C GLU A 142 -21.40 -0.77 12.88
N ILE A 143 -20.76 0.35 13.24
CA ILE A 143 -21.34 1.70 13.02
C ILE A 143 -21.52 1.94 11.52
N ALA A 144 -20.46 1.67 10.74
CA ALA A 144 -20.50 1.81 9.29
C ALA A 144 -21.51 0.86 8.63
N VAL A 145 -21.58 -0.41 9.05
CA VAL A 145 -22.53 -1.40 8.52
C VAL A 145 -23.97 -0.93 8.72
N ARG A 146 -24.32 -0.42 9.92
CA ARG A 146 -25.65 0.11 10.19
C ARG A 146 -25.97 1.38 9.38
N ALA A 147 -25.02 2.29 9.27
CA ALA A 147 -25.17 3.51 8.47
C ALA A 147 -25.37 3.20 6.97
N LEU A 148 -24.67 2.19 6.44
CA LEU A 148 -24.85 1.73 5.06
C LEU A 148 -26.18 1.04 4.84
N HIS A 149 -26.66 0.27 5.82
CA HIS A 149 -28.01 -0.31 5.78
C HIS A 149 -29.11 0.78 5.71
N GLU A 150 -28.98 1.84 6.50
CA GLU A 150 -29.91 2.98 6.46
C GLU A 150 -29.91 3.72 5.10
N GLN A 151 -28.81 3.64 4.35
CA GLN A 151 -28.67 4.17 2.99
C GLN A 151 -29.18 3.20 1.89
N ASP A 152 -29.84 2.10 2.27
CA ASP A 152 -30.34 1.06 1.37
C ASP A 152 -29.23 0.34 0.55
N VAL A 153 -28.03 0.26 1.09
CA VAL A 153 -26.95 -0.55 0.49
C VAL A 153 -27.33 -2.03 0.52
N LYS A 154 -27.16 -2.72 -0.61
CA LYS A 154 -27.47 -4.15 -0.76
C LYS A 154 -26.20 -5.01 -0.83
N LEU A 155 -25.12 -4.45 -1.32
CA LEU A 155 -23.84 -5.13 -1.44
C LEU A 155 -22.72 -4.23 -0.92
N ILE A 156 -21.97 -4.73 0.05
CA ILE A 156 -20.70 -4.13 0.46
C ILE A 156 -19.58 -4.93 -0.22
N ILE A 157 -18.64 -4.23 -0.86
CA ILE A 157 -17.39 -4.81 -1.38
C ILE A 157 -16.27 -4.18 -0.59
N THR A 158 -15.59 -4.95 0.26
CA THR A 158 -14.40 -4.43 0.94
C THR A 158 -13.19 -4.49 0.02
N VAL A 159 -12.31 -3.53 0.14
CA VAL A 159 -11.01 -3.48 -0.55
C VAL A 159 -9.93 -3.12 0.47
N ASP A 160 -8.84 -3.87 0.50
CA ASP A 160 -7.72 -3.67 1.42
C ASP A 160 -8.10 -3.78 2.91
N CYS A 161 -9.19 -4.47 3.20
CA CYS A 161 -9.66 -4.78 4.56
C CYS A 161 -10.75 -5.83 4.53
N GLY A 162 -11.08 -6.38 5.70
CA GLY A 162 -12.27 -7.22 5.86
C GLY A 162 -11.98 -8.68 6.17
N ILE A 163 -10.75 -9.19 5.98
CA ILE A 163 -10.41 -10.61 6.20
C ILE A 163 -10.63 -11.06 7.65
N THR A 164 -10.74 -10.14 8.58
CA THR A 164 -11.00 -10.43 10.00
C THR A 164 -12.39 -9.99 10.48
N ALA A 165 -13.26 -9.52 9.58
CA ALA A 165 -14.55 -8.89 9.89
C ALA A 165 -15.69 -9.93 10.12
N ASN A 166 -15.46 -10.91 11.00
CA ASN A 166 -16.43 -11.99 11.25
C ASN A 166 -17.76 -11.50 11.85
N GLN A 167 -17.70 -10.57 12.80
CA GLN A 167 -18.87 -10.01 13.45
C GLN A 167 -19.67 -9.12 12.51
N GLU A 168 -18.97 -8.33 11.71
CA GLU A 168 -19.56 -7.43 10.73
C GLU A 168 -20.19 -8.20 9.57
N ALA A 169 -19.61 -9.33 9.15
CA ALA A 169 -20.20 -10.22 8.16
C ALA A 169 -21.52 -10.83 8.66
N ALA A 170 -21.55 -11.27 9.93
CA ALA A 170 -22.78 -11.74 10.56
C ALA A 170 -23.85 -10.63 10.63
N LEU A 171 -23.46 -9.42 11.00
CA LEU A 171 -24.37 -8.25 11.06
C LEU A 171 -24.88 -7.89 9.66
N CYS A 172 -24.06 -7.90 8.62
CA CYS A 172 -24.52 -7.67 7.25
C CYS A 172 -25.63 -8.65 6.87
N ARG A 173 -25.43 -9.95 7.16
CA ARG A 173 -26.43 -10.99 6.90
C ARG A 173 -27.72 -10.77 7.67
N GLU A 174 -27.65 -10.41 8.97
CA GLU A 174 -28.82 -10.10 9.80
C GLU A 174 -29.63 -8.93 9.24
N LEU A 175 -28.94 -7.92 8.69
CA LEU A 175 -29.54 -6.75 8.08
C LEU A 175 -29.99 -6.96 6.61
N GLY A 176 -29.79 -8.16 6.05
CA GLY A 176 -30.16 -8.48 4.67
C GLY A 176 -29.25 -7.84 3.62
N MET A 177 -28.02 -7.47 3.98
CA MET A 177 -26.98 -7.04 3.08
C MET A 177 -26.04 -8.19 2.77
N GLU A 178 -25.49 -8.23 1.56
CA GLU A 178 -24.46 -9.20 1.16
C GLU A 178 -23.07 -8.56 1.16
N LEU A 179 -22.06 -9.37 1.45
CA LEU A 179 -20.67 -8.93 1.60
C LEU A 179 -19.78 -9.72 0.63
N VAL A 180 -18.92 -9.00 -0.10
CA VAL A 180 -17.79 -9.54 -0.86
C VAL A 180 -16.54 -8.92 -0.27
N ILE A 181 -15.60 -9.75 0.14
CA ILE A 181 -14.33 -9.30 0.71
C ILE A 181 -13.24 -9.44 -0.34
N THR A 182 -12.50 -8.36 -0.59
CA THR A 182 -11.21 -8.39 -1.28
C THR A 182 -10.15 -7.80 -0.36
N ASP A 183 -9.18 -8.61 0.01
CA ASP A 183 -8.15 -8.24 0.98
C ASP A 183 -6.82 -8.91 0.60
N HIS A 184 -5.74 -8.54 1.24
CA HIS A 184 -4.42 -9.11 1.05
C HIS A 184 -3.66 -9.31 2.39
N HIS A 185 -4.31 -9.04 3.50
CA HIS A 185 -3.72 -9.23 4.82
C HIS A 185 -3.70 -10.71 5.23
N GLU A 186 -2.84 -11.04 6.19
CA GLU A 186 -2.71 -12.40 6.72
C GLU A 186 -4.05 -12.95 7.25
N CYS A 187 -4.45 -14.10 6.71
CA CYS A 187 -5.68 -14.77 7.10
C CYS A 187 -5.55 -15.41 8.49
N LYS A 188 -6.51 -15.14 9.37
CA LYS A 188 -6.68 -15.93 10.61
C LYS A 188 -7.32 -17.29 10.31
N SER A 189 -7.49 -18.14 11.35
CA SER A 189 -8.05 -19.49 11.19
C SER A 189 -9.46 -19.49 10.63
N ASP A 190 -10.28 -18.51 11.03
CA ASP A 190 -11.69 -18.45 10.68
C ASP A 190 -11.94 -17.25 9.74
N LEU A 191 -12.39 -17.56 8.53
CA LEU A 191 -12.77 -16.54 7.54
C LEU A 191 -14.18 -16.02 7.81
N PRO A 192 -14.48 -14.74 7.49
CA PRO A 192 -15.83 -14.20 7.56
C PRO A 192 -16.82 -14.95 6.66
N GLU A 193 -18.03 -15.16 7.14
CA GLU A 193 -19.14 -15.71 6.34
C GLU A 193 -19.67 -14.68 5.34
N ALA A 194 -18.99 -14.51 4.22
CA ALA A 194 -19.35 -13.62 3.14
C ALA A 194 -19.74 -14.41 1.88
N VAL A 195 -20.29 -13.75 0.86
CA VAL A 195 -20.61 -14.35 -0.43
C VAL A 195 -19.33 -14.85 -1.12
N ALA A 196 -18.25 -14.10 -0.96
CA ALA A 196 -16.93 -14.43 -1.46
C ALA A 196 -15.87 -13.77 -0.59
N VAL A 197 -14.74 -14.46 -0.39
CA VAL A 197 -13.55 -13.95 0.30
C VAL A 197 -12.35 -14.15 -0.62
N VAL A 198 -11.96 -13.08 -1.30
CA VAL A 198 -10.85 -13.09 -2.25
C VAL A 198 -9.61 -12.54 -1.58
N ASP A 199 -8.66 -13.41 -1.27
CA ASP A 199 -7.42 -13.05 -0.62
C ASP A 199 -6.29 -14.01 -1.04
N PRO A 200 -5.12 -13.52 -1.51
CA PRO A 200 -4.01 -14.37 -1.93
C PRO A 200 -3.37 -15.16 -0.77
N HIS A 201 -3.55 -14.74 0.49
CA HIS A 201 -3.00 -15.41 1.68
C HIS A 201 -3.90 -16.50 2.27
N ARG A 202 -4.99 -16.86 1.60
CA ARG A 202 -5.81 -17.99 2.03
C ARG A 202 -5.01 -19.29 1.95
N LYS A 203 -5.11 -20.13 2.99
CA LYS A 203 -4.37 -21.40 3.09
C LYS A 203 -4.68 -22.39 1.96
N GLU A 204 -5.91 -22.32 1.44
CA GLU A 204 -6.38 -23.16 0.34
C GLU A 204 -5.96 -22.62 -1.03
N GLN A 205 -5.31 -21.45 -1.09
CA GLN A 205 -4.89 -20.81 -2.32
C GLN A 205 -3.86 -21.69 -3.04
N PRO A 206 -4.08 -22.07 -4.32
CA PRO A 206 -3.10 -22.82 -5.09
C PRO A 206 -1.80 -22.02 -5.24
N GLU A 207 -0.66 -22.69 -5.12
CA GLU A 207 0.63 -22.05 -5.39
C GLU A 207 0.91 -21.90 -6.90
N PRO A 208 1.72 -20.92 -7.27
CA PRO A 208 2.15 -19.72 -6.54
C PRO A 208 1.31 -18.51 -6.95
N ILE A 209 0.55 -17.93 -6.06
CA ILE A 209 -0.01 -16.62 -6.29
C ILE A 209 0.94 -15.58 -5.71
N LEU A 210 1.24 -14.57 -6.52
CA LEU A 210 2.12 -13.49 -6.11
C LEU A 210 1.41 -12.66 -5.03
N GLU A 211 2.13 -12.33 -3.97
CA GLU A 211 1.72 -11.30 -3.03
C GLU A 211 1.41 -10.02 -3.80
N MET A 212 0.23 -9.44 -3.57
CA MET A 212 -0.18 -8.17 -4.18
C MET A 212 -0.86 -7.28 -3.15
N ALA A 213 -0.77 -5.98 -3.35
CA ALA A 213 -1.46 -5.00 -2.53
C ALA A 213 -2.98 -5.11 -2.65
N GLY A 214 -3.73 -4.53 -1.73
CA GLY A 214 -5.20 -4.51 -1.79
C GLY A 214 -5.74 -3.91 -3.09
N VAL A 215 -5.09 -2.86 -3.64
CA VAL A 215 -5.43 -2.31 -4.96
C VAL A 215 -5.21 -3.34 -6.08
N GLY A 216 -4.23 -4.23 -5.95
CA GLY A 216 -3.99 -5.33 -6.88
C GLY A 216 -5.12 -6.36 -6.86
N VAL A 217 -5.62 -6.73 -5.67
CA VAL A 217 -6.77 -7.64 -5.53
C VAL A 217 -8.04 -6.99 -6.06
N ALA A 218 -8.29 -5.72 -5.76
CA ALA A 218 -9.40 -4.95 -6.32
C ALA A 218 -9.33 -4.86 -7.86
N PHE A 219 -8.13 -4.69 -8.42
CA PHE A 219 -7.91 -4.75 -9.88
C PHE A 219 -8.24 -6.12 -10.45
N LYS A 220 -7.87 -7.22 -9.78
CA LYS A 220 -8.23 -8.57 -10.24
C LYS A 220 -9.75 -8.77 -10.27
N LEU A 221 -10.50 -8.27 -9.29
CA LEU A 221 -11.98 -8.29 -9.33
C LEU A 221 -12.50 -7.47 -10.50
N ALA A 222 -11.99 -6.27 -10.72
CA ALA A 222 -12.37 -5.45 -11.87
C ALA A 222 -12.03 -6.14 -13.21
N ALA A 223 -10.88 -6.83 -13.28
CA ALA A 223 -10.45 -7.59 -14.46
C ALA A 223 -11.33 -8.82 -14.74
N ALA A 224 -11.76 -9.53 -13.69
CA ALA A 224 -12.72 -10.63 -13.82
C ALA A 224 -14.07 -10.17 -14.43
N LEU A 225 -14.48 -8.93 -14.14
CA LEU A 225 -15.69 -8.32 -14.69
C LEU A 225 -15.47 -7.70 -16.07
N HIS A 226 -14.26 -7.29 -16.40
CA HIS A 226 -13.93 -6.62 -17.67
C HIS A 226 -13.65 -7.63 -18.79
N GLY A 227 -12.91 -8.69 -18.50
CA GLY A 227 -12.47 -9.69 -19.46
C GLY A 227 -11.16 -9.39 -20.18
N ASP A 228 -10.74 -8.12 -20.31
CA ASP A 228 -9.45 -7.71 -20.88
C ASP A 228 -8.60 -6.99 -19.81
N GLN A 229 -7.67 -7.73 -19.23
CA GLN A 229 -6.80 -7.23 -18.16
C GLN A 229 -5.79 -6.19 -18.64
N GLU A 230 -5.28 -6.32 -19.86
CA GLU A 230 -4.26 -5.39 -20.38
C GLU A 230 -4.86 -4.01 -20.68
N ALA A 231 -6.05 -3.98 -21.27
CA ALA A 231 -6.78 -2.74 -21.47
C ALA A 231 -7.11 -2.05 -20.13
N LEU A 232 -7.55 -2.84 -19.15
CA LEU A 232 -7.85 -2.33 -17.80
C LEU A 232 -6.59 -1.84 -17.08
N LEU A 233 -5.47 -2.56 -17.21
CA LEU A 233 -4.19 -2.13 -16.66
C LEU A 233 -3.75 -0.79 -17.23
N ALA A 234 -3.89 -0.59 -18.54
CA ALA A 234 -3.57 0.69 -19.18
C ALA A 234 -4.41 1.87 -18.67
N GLU A 235 -5.63 1.60 -18.18
CA GLU A 235 -6.52 2.61 -17.60
C GLU A 235 -6.21 2.95 -16.13
N TYR A 236 -5.81 1.95 -15.33
CA TYR A 236 -5.68 2.08 -13.87
C TYR A 236 -4.28 1.88 -13.33
N CYS A 237 -3.25 1.75 -14.19
CA CYS A 237 -1.88 1.51 -13.75
C CYS A 237 -1.32 2.62 -12.85
N ASP A 238 -1.84 3.85 -12.96
CA ASP A 238 -1.48 4.97 -12.10
C ASP A 238 -1.90 4.72 -10.63
N LEU A 239 -3.13 4.30 -10.37
CA LEU A 239 -3.62 3.97 -9.04
C LEU A 239 -2.95 2.68 -8.50
N LEU A 240 -2.82 1.65 -9.35
CA LEU A 240 -2.12 0.42 -9.00
C LEU A 240 -0.69 0.68 -8.55
N CYS A 241 0.02 1.53 -9.28
CA CYS A 241 1.39 1.90 -8.95
C CYS A 241 1.48 2.62 -7.60
N LEU A 242 0.56 3.55 -7.32
CA LEU A 242 0.54 4.30 -6.07
C LEU A 242 0.32 3.37 -4.86
N GLY A 243 -0.70 2.52 -4.88
CA GLY A 243 -1.00 1.59 -3.78
C GLY A 243 0.12 0.56 -3.60
N THR A 244 0.49 -0.17 -4.66
CA THR A 244 1.52 -1.21 -4.61
C THR A 244 2.86 -0.71 -4.06
N VAL A 245 3.29 0.50 -4.45
CA VAL A 245 4.56 1.09 -3.95
C VAL A 245 4.41 1.59 -2.53
N ALA A 246 3.27 2.20 -2.18
CA ALA A 246 3.06 2.74 -0.84
C ALA A 246 2.94 1.65 0.23
N ASP A 247 2.36 0.51 -0.14
CA ASP A 247 2.26 -0.67 0.71
C ASP A 247 3.54 -1.53 0.73
N VAL A 248 4.60 -1.06 0.06
CA VAL A 248 5.94 -1.68 0.06
C VAL A 248 5.93 -3.13 -0.46
N MET A 249 5.01 -3.47 -1.35
CA MET A 249 4.90 -4.81 -1.92
C MET A 249 6.16 -5.21 -2.71
N PRO A 250 6.50 -6.51 -2.74
CA PRO A 250 7.61 -7.00 -3.56
C PRO A 250 7.41 -6.64 -5.04
N LEU A 251 8.36 -5.90 -5.63
CA LEU A 251 8.30 -5.50 -7.05
C LEU A 251 8.87 -6.60 -7.95
N THR A 252 8.20 -7.75 -7.95
CA THR A 252 8.49 -8.92 -8.78
C THR A 252 7.25 -9.28 -9.61
N GLY A 253 7.40 -10.13 -10.63
CA GLY A 253 6.28 -10.62 -11.43
C GLY A 253 5.35 -9.49 -11.91
N GLU A 254 4.04 -9.68 -11.77
CA GLU A 254 3.03 -8.71 -12.22
C GLU A 254 3.03 -7.40 -11.41
N ASN A 255 3.41 -7.39 -10.13
CA ASN A 255 3.57 -6.14 -9.38
C ASN A 255 4.60 -5.23 -10.06
N ARG A 256 5.71 -5.82 -10.55
CA ARG A 256 6.73 -5.08 -11.29
C ARG A 256 6.20 -4.51 -12.60
N LYS A 257 5.40 -5.30 -13.36
CA LYS A 257 4.74 -4.83 -14.58
C LYS A 257 3.80 -3.66 -14.30
N MET A 258 2.90 -3.83 -13.32
CA MET A 258 1.92 -2.81 -12.93
C MET A 258 2.61 -1.51 -12.50
N VAL A 259 3.63 -1.62 -11.64
CA VAL A 259 4.40 -0.45 -11.17
C VAL A 259 5.19 0.19 -12.31
N TRP A 260 5.83 -0.59 -13.18
CA TRP A 260 6.56 -0.05 -14.31
C TRP A 260 5.65 0.75 -15.26
N GLN A 261 4.50 0.20 -15.64
CA GLN A 261 3.52 0.90 -16.47
C GLN A 261 2.97 2.14 -15.76
N GLY A 262 2.66 2.04 -14.47
CA GLY A 262 2.18 3.16 -13.67
C GLY A 262 3.20 4.30 -13.57
N LEU A 263 4.48 4.00 -13.38
CA LEU A 263 5.54 5.03 -13.39
C LEU A 263 5.63 5.75 -14.74
N GLN A 264 5.42 5.03 -15.87
CA GLN A 264 5.33 5.67 -17.19
C GLN A 264 4.09 6.56 -17.31
N ALA A 265 2.94 6.10 -16.80
CA ALA A 265 1.71 6.88 -16.78
C ALA A 265 1.85 8.14 -15.90
N LEU A 266 2.51 8.05 -14.76
CA LEU A 266 2.79 9.19 -13.86
C LEU A 266 3.75 10.22 -14.49
N ALA A 267 4.56 9.86 -15.46
CA ALA A 267 5.38 10.83 -16.19
C ALA A 267 4.53 11.80 -17.04
N ASN A 268 3.31 11.39 -17.44
CA ASN A 268 2.32 12.21 -18.11
C ASN A 268 0.90 11.85 -17.62
N PRO A 269 0.53 12.26 -16.41
CA PRO A 269 -0.67 11.78 -15.74
C PRO A 269 -1.94 12.25 -16.44
N LYS A 270 -2.82 11.30 -16.78
CA LYS A 270 -4.14 11.60 -17.39
C LYS A 270 -5.20 11.90 -16.34
N ARG A 271 -5.08 11.31 -15.15
CA ARG A 271 -6.01 11.53 -14.05
C ARG A 271 -5.76 12.91 -13.43
N VAL A 272 -6.79 13.76 -13.48
CA VAL A 272 -6.70 15.20 -13.12
C VAL A 272 -6.18 15.39 -11.70
N GLY A 273 -6.67 14.56 -10.77
CA GLY A 273 -6.25 14.62 -9.37
C GLY A 273 -4.78 14.25 -9.15
N ILE A 274 -4.27 13.23 -9.86
CA ILE A 274 -2.85 12.86 -9.80
C ILE A 274 -1.98 13.98 -10.39
N ALA A 275 -2.38 14.52 -11.54
CA ALA A 275 -1.66 15.64 -12.17
C ALA A 275 -1.58 16.84 -11.22
N ALA A 276 -2.69 17.21 -10.57
CA ALA A 276 -2.73 18.30 -9.61
C ALA A 276 -1.84 18.04 -8.38
N LEU A 277 -1.88 16.82 -7.82
CA LEU A 277 -1.05 16.47 -6.67
C LEU A 277 0.44 16.50 -7.03
N MET A 278 0.84 15.94 -8.16
CA MET A 278 2.22 15.94 -8.62
C MET A 278 2.73 17.37 -8.88
N ALA A 279 1.91 18.22 -9.47
CA ALA A 279 2.25 19.64 -9.70
C ALA A 279 2.45 20.38 -8.37
N GLU A 280 1.52 20.24 -7.41
CA GLU A 280 1.60 20.87 -6.09
C GLU A 280 2.82 20.39 -5.27
N CYS A 281 3.24 19.13 -5.48
CA CYS A 281 4.42 18.55 -4.84
C CYS A 281 5.74 18.88 -5.55
N GLY A 282 5.72 19.50 -6.74
CA GLY A 282 6.91 19.68 -7.58
C GLY A 282 7.46 18.35 -8.14
N ALA A 283 6.64 17.32 -8.24
CA ALA A 283 7.01 15.96 -8.63
C ALA A 283 6.84 15.67 -10.13
N MET A 284 6.64 16.70 -10.96
CA MET A 284 6.43 16.56 -12.41
C MET A 284 7.72 16.34 -13.23
N ARG A 285 8.89 16.34 -12.59
CA ARG A 285 10.17 16.24 -13.30
C ARG A 285 10.63 14.78 -13.40
N PRO A 286 10.79 14.22 -14.61
CA PRO A 286 11.37 12.90 -14.81
C PRO A 286 12.84 12.81 -14.31
N PRO A 287 13.30 11.64 -13.92
CA PRO A 287 12.55 10.36 -13.91
C PRO A 287 11.60 10.24 -12.72
N ILE A 288 10.36 9.78 -12.97
CA ILE A 288 9.45 9.38 -11.91
C ILE A 288 9.82 7.97 -11.46
N THR A 289 10.01 7.79 -10.17
CA THR A 289 10.49 6.54 -9.57
C THR A 289 9.58 6.09 -8.43
N ALA A 290 9.74 4.84 -7.97
CA ALA A 290 9.09 4.38 -6.73
C ALA A 290 9.42 5.30 -5.54
N GLY A 291 10.64 5.86 -5.49
CA GLY A 291 11.01 6.86 -4.47
C GLY A 291 10.18 8.15 -4.55
N THR A 292 9.78 8.59 -5.76
CA THR A 292 8.85 9.73 -5.92
C THR A 292 7.50 9.42 -5.27
N ILE A 293 7.02 8.19 -5.42
CA ILE A 293 5.77 7.75 -4.77
C ILE A 293 5.99 7.66 -3.26
N GLY A 294 6.92 6.84 -2.79
CA GLY A 294 7.08 6.51 -1.37
C GLY A 294 7.45 7.72 -0.50
N TYR A 295 8.25 8.65 -1.01
CA TYR A 295 8.75 9.80 -0.22
C TYR A 295 8.08 11.13 -0.55
N THR A 296 7.34 11.23 -1.67
CA THR A 296 6.69 12.49 -2.03
C THR A 296 5.17 12.37 -2.08
N LEU A 297 4.60 11.44 -2.85
CA LEU A 297 3.14 11.37 -3.04
C LEU A 297 2.45 10.66 -1.87
N ALA A 298 2.89 9.45 -1.53
CA ALA A 298 2.26 8.63 -0.49
C ALA A 298 2.18 9.31 0.88
N PRO A 299 3.20 10.04 1.38
CA PRO A 299 3.07 10.73 2.66
C PRO A 299 1.97 11.78 2.71
N ARG A 300 1.63 12.41 1.56
CA ARG A 300 0.55 13.42 1.48
C ARG A 300 -0.82 12.77 1.46
N ILE A 301 -0.95 11.66 0.75
CA ILE A 301 -2.18 10.87 0.70
C ILE A 301 -2.44 10.26 2.08
N ASN A 302 -1.46 9.60 2.69
CA ASN A 302 -1.54 9.05 4.04
C ASN A 302 -1.85 10.08 5.12
N ALA A 303 -1.44 11.34 4.91
CA ALA A 303 -1.77 12.41 5.85
C ALA A 303 -3.27 12.67 5.95
N ALA A 304 -4.05 12.42 4.88
CA ALA A 304 -5.50 12.52 4.91
C ALA A 304 -6.13 11.56 5.92
N GLY A 305 -5.79 10.27 5.86
CA GLY A 305 -6.27 9.26 6.81
C GLY A 305 -5.78 9.53 8.24
N ARG A 306 -4.49 9.90 8.42
CA ARG A 306 -3.92 10.18 9.74
C ARG A 306 -4.52 11.40 10.43
N MET A 307 -4.98 12.38 9.67
CA MET A 307 -5.54 13.64 10.17
C MET A 307 -7.08 13.68 10.13
N GLY A 308 -7.76 12.56 9.81
CA GLY A 308 -9.22 12.45 9.82
C GLY A 308 -9.94 13.11 8.62
N HIS A 309 -9.27 13.20 7.47
CA HIS A 309 -9.80 13.86 6.26
C HIS A 309 -9.61 13.02 5.00
N VAL A 310 -9.89 11.73 5.09
CA VAL A 310 -9.67 10.75 4.00
C VAL A 310 -10.50 11.05 2.75
N ASP A 311 -11.67 11.68 2.92
CA ASP A 311 -12.56 12.16 1.87
C ASP A 311 -11.85 13.05 0.85
N ILE A 312 -10.91 13.89 1.29
CA ILE A 312 -10.12 14.78 0.41
C ILE A 312 -9.29 13.96 -0.60
N ALA A 313 -8.68 12.85 -0.17
CA ALA A 313 -7.87 12.01 -1.05
C ALA A 313 -8.74 11.20 -2.02
N THR A 314 -9.85 10.66 -1.54
CA THR A 314 -10.81 9.93 -2.37
C THR A 314 -11.44 10.83 -3.44
N GLU A 315 -11.89 12.02 -3.05
CA GLU A 315 -12.44 13.00 -3.98
C GLU A 315 -11.39 13.45 -5.02
N LEU A 316 -10.13 13.65 -4.59
CA LEU A 316 -9.05 14.04 -5.49
C LEU A 316 -8.86 13.03 -6.63
N PHE A 317 -8.88 11.73 -6.33
CA PHE A 317 -8.66 10.69 -7.36
C PHE A 317 -9.89 10.39 -8.22
N LEU A 318 -11.09 10.75 -7.75
CA LEU A 318 -12.34 10.53 -8.48
C LEU A 318 -12.84 11.76 -9.26
N THR A 319 -12.35 12.98 -8.94
CA THR A 319 -12.81 14.17 -9.62
C THR A 319 -12.28 14.27 -11.05
N ASN A 320 -13.13 14.83 -11.95
CA ASN A 320 -12.75 15.22 -13.30
C ASN A 320 -12.65 16.76 -13.45
N ASP A 321 -12.90 17.51 -12.36
CA ASP A 321 -12.79 18.97 -12.33
C ASP A 321 -11.36 19.38 -11.96
N ALA A 322 -10.66 20.03 -12.90
CA ALA A 322 -9.28 20.47 -12.72
C ALA A 322 -9.13 21.53 -11.61
N ALA A 323 -10.08 22.46 -11.47
CA ALA A 323 -10.01 23.48 -10.43
C ALA A 323 -10.23 22.87 -9.04
N ARG A 324 -11.17 21.94 -8.93
CA ARG A 324 -11.41 21.17 -7.71
C ARG A 324 -10.19 20.33 -7.33
N ALA A 325 -9.58 19.65 -8.30
CA ALA A 325 -8.37 18.84 -8.09
C ALA A 325 -7.20 19.68 -7.53
N VAL A 326 -6.95 20.86 -8.07
CA VAL A 326 -5.92 21.79 -7.56
C VAL A 326 -6.19 22.18 -6.10
N SER A 327 -7.45 22.49 -5.77
CA SER A 327 -7.85 22.81 -4.40
C SER A 327 -7.62 21.66 -3.43
N LEU A 328 -8.02 20.43 -3.82
CA LEU A 328 -7.85 19.20 -3.01
C LEU A 328 -6.37 18.84 -2.83
N ALA A 329 -5.56 18.94 -3.89
CA ALA A 329 -4.11 18.71 -3.81
C ALA A 329 -3.42 19.66 -2.83
N SER A 330 -3.79 20.96 -2.88
CA SER A 330 -3.29 21.95 -1.93
C SER A 330 -3.69 21.62 -0.48
N GLN A 331 -4.93 21.14 -0.26
CA GLN A 331 -5.38 20.70 1.07
C GLN A 331 -4.57 19.51 1.57
N LEU A 332 -4.33 18.49 0.75
CA LEU A 332 -3.47 17.34 1.13
C LEU A 332 -2.05 17.77 1.50
N CYS A 333 -1.46 18.69 0.73
CA CYS A 333 -0.14 19.22 1.06
C CYS A 333 -0.12 19.98 2.39
N LYS A 334 -1.18 20.73 2.70
CA LYS A 334 -1.34 21.41 4.00
C LYS A 334 -1.50 20.40 5.15
N LEU A 335 -2.32 19.37 4.97
CA LEU A 335 -2.50 18.29 5.95
C LEU A 335 -1.17 17.57 6.24
N ASN A 336 -0.39 17.27 5.20
CA ASN A 336 0.92 16.64 5.40
C ASN A 336 1.91 17.55 6.16
N ARG A 337 1.93 18.86 5.90
CA ARG A 337 2.74 19.82 6.70
C ARG A 337 2.28 19.80 8.14
N LYS A 338 0.97 19.93 8.40
CA LYS A 338 0.43 19.86 9.77
C LYS A 338 0.83 18.54 10.47
N ARG A 339 0.73 17.40 9.78
CA ARG A 339 1.18 16.12 10.31
C ARG A 339 2.66 16.13 10.68
N GLN A 340 3.54 16.70 9.80
CA GLN A 340 4.98 16.83 10.08
C GLN A 340 5.28 17.73 11.28
N ASP A 341 4.54 18.83 11.44
CA ASP A 341 4.69 19.73 12.59
C ASP A 341 4.31 19.00 13.89
N VAL A 342 3.18 18.27 13.89
CA VAL A 342 2.73 17.44 15.02
C VAL A 342 3.77 16.35 15.33
N GLU A 343 4.26 15.63 14.31
CA GLU A 343 5.31 14.61 14.46
C GLU A 343 6.57 15.18 15.12
N SER A 344 7.04 16.34 14.62
CA SER A 344 8.22 17.01 15.18
C SER A 344 8.01 17.46 16.63
N GLY A 345 6.80 17.92 16.96
CA GLY A 345 6.43 18.28 18.33
C GLY A 345 6.48 17.09 19.27
N ILE A 346 5.79 15.99 18.92
CA ILE A 346 5.77 14.74 19.71
C ILE A 346 7.20 14.20 19.87
N TYR A 347 7.98 14.16 18.79
CA TYR A 347 9.36 13.67 18.85
C TYR A 347 10.22 14.47 19.84
N LYS A 348 10.20 15.80 19.77
CA LYS A 348 10.97 16.66 20.68
C LYS A 348 10.54 16.46 22.13
N GLN A 349 9.25 16.38 22.39
CA GLN A 349 8.71 16.13 23.72
C GLN A 349 9.13 14.75 24.23
N ALA A 350 8.96 13.70 23.45
CA ALA A 350 9.35 12.33 23.82
C ALA A 350 10.85 12.24 24.16
N VAL A 351 11.71 12.84 23.32
CA VAL A 351 13.17 12.87 23.59
C VAL A 351 13.49 13.62 24.90
N SER A 352 12.79 14.71 25.20
CA SER A 352 13.00 15.45 26.46
C SER A 352 12.60 14.68 27.71
N MET A 353 11.73 13.66 27.59
CA MET A 353 11.31 12.78 28.69
C MET A 353 12.29 11.62 28.93
N LEU A 354 13.25 11.40 28.02
CA LEU A 354 14.24 10.33 28.18
C LEU A 354 15.36 10.72 29.14
N PRO A 355 15.87 9.77 29.96
CA PRO A 355 16.98 10.05 30.88
C PRO A 355 18.26 10.35 30.11
N ALA A 356 18.94 11.44 30.47
CA ALA A 356 20.18 11.83 29.83
C ALA A 356 21.30 10.80 30.03
N GLY A 357 22.07 10.51 28.98
CA GLY A 357 23.31 9.74 29.03
C GLY A 357 23.16 8.21 29.19
N LYS A 358 21.98 7.64 29.03
CA LYS A 358 21.77 6.19 29.04
C LYS A 358 20.97 5.76 27.81
N SER A 359 21.46 4.71 27.12
CA SER A 359 20.64 4.04 26.11
C SER A 359 19.55 3.23 26.82
N PRO A 360 18.26 3.53 26.60
CA PRO A 360 17.18 2.78 27.24
C PRO A 360 17.09 1.36 26.65
N LYS A 361 16.68 0.39 27.47
CA LYS A 361 16.38 -0.97 27.00
C LYS A 361 14.98 -1.07 26.35
N ALA A 362 14.10 -0.17 26.74
CA ALA A 362 12.76 0.04 26.16
C ALA A 362 12.34 1.48 26.45
N ILE A 363 11.53 2.07 25.58
CA ILE A 363 10.92 3.37 25.73
C ILE A 363 9.42 3.16 25.92
N VAL A 364 8.87 3.64 27.03
CA VAL A 364 7.42 3.67 27.30
C VAL A 364 7.11 5.06 27.82
N LEU A 365 6.41 5.86 27.01
CA LEU A 365 6.05 7.23 27.33
C LEU A 365 4.58 7.46 27.03
N ALA A 366 3.95 8.37 27.77
CA ALA A 366 2.53 8.69 27.61
C ALA A 366 2.32 10.20 27.77
N ASP A 367 1.38 10.76 27.01
CA ASP A 367 0.98 12.16 27.11
C ASP A 367 -0.43 12.37 26.52
N GLU A 368 -1.20 13.27 27.13
CA GLU A 368 -2.57 13.62 26.71
C GLU A 368 -2.60 14.50 25.44
N THR A 369 -1.51 15.20 25.15
CA THR A 369 -1.42 16.12 24.00
C THR A 369 -1.03 15.43 22.69
N TRP A 370 -0.65 14.16 22.74
CA TRP A 370 -0.19 13.44 21.57
C TRP A 370 -1.33 13.03 20.63
N HIS A 371 -1.07 13.13 19.34
CA HIS A 371 -2.05 12.83 18.32
C HIS A 371 -2.00 11.35 17.92
N GLN A 372 -3.09 10.62 18.13
CA GLN A 372 -3.19 9.17 17.89
C GLN A 372 -2.78 8.76 16.46
N GLY A 373 -3.16 9.53 15.43
CA GLY A 373 -2.82 9.22 14.04
C GLY A 373 -1.34 9.43 13.68
N VAL A 374 -0.55 10.06 14.57
CA VAL A 374 0.85 10.45 14.30
C VAL A 374 1.83 9.75 15.24
N VAL A 375 1.41 9.42 16.45
CA VAL A 375 2.29 8.88 17.51
C VAL A 375 3.06 7.63 17.07
N GLY A 376 2.46 6.74 16.27
CA GLY A 376 3.13 5.53 15.76
C GLY A 376 4.32 5.82 14.85
N ILE A 377 4.29 6.94 14.09
CA ILE A 377 5.44 7.35 13.26
C ILE A 377 6.63 7.72 14.16
N VAL A 378 6.34 8.45 15.24
CA VAL A 378 7.38 8.85 16.20
C VAL A 378 7.91 7.66 16.98
N ALA A 379 7.04 6.71 17.34
CA ALA A 379 7.46 5.48 18.01
C ALA A 379 8.42 4.66 17.14
N SER A 380 8.11 4.47 15.86
CA SER A 380 9.00 3.78 14.90
C SER A 380 10.34 4.50 14.78
N ARG A 381 10.34 5.82 14.65
CA ARG A 381 11.57 6.62 14.57
C ARG A 381 12.44 6.48 15.81
N LEU A 382 11.86 6.54 17.00
CA LEU A 382 12.60 6.36 18.27
C LEU A 382 13.11 4.93 18.40
N ALA A 383 12.32 3.92 18.01
CA ALA A 383 12.75 2.52 18.02
C ALA A 383 13.99 2.29 17.14
N GLU A 384 14.03 2.90 15.96
CA GLU A 384 15.20 2.86 15.07
C GLU A 384 16.41 3.61 15.64
N GLU A 385 16.19 4.81 16.18
CA GLU A 385 17.27 5.68 16.68
C GLU A 385 17.95 5.09 17.93
N TYR A 386 17.12 4.58 18.86
CA TYR A 386 17.61 4.03 20.13
C TYR A 386 17.82 2.51 20.08
N SER A 387 17.47 1.85 18.97
CA SER A 387 17.57 0.38 18.77
C SER A 387 16.91 -0.41 19.91
N CYS A 388 15.72 0.02 20.35
CA CYS A 388 14.97 -0.63 21.43
C CYS A 388 13.46 -0.58 21.21
N PRO A 389 12.68 -1.52 21.81
CA PRO A 389 11.22 -1.46 21.78
C PRO A 389 10.69 -0.14 22.30
N THR A 390 9.73 0.47 21.56
CA THR A 390 9.21 1.79 21.88
C THR A 390 7.68 1.78 21.85
N PHE A 391 7.06 2.24 22.93
CA PHE A 391 5.63 2.42 23.09
C PHE A 391 5.34 3.87 23.43
N LEU A 392 4.62 4.57 22.57
CA LEU A 392 4.12 5.91 22.81
C LEU A 392 2.60 5.87 22.95
N ILE A 393 2.08 6.31 24.07
CA ILE A 393 0.68 6.14 24.45
C ILE A 393 0.00 7.53 24.45
N CYS A 394 -1.04 7.66 23.64
CA CYS A 394 -1.95 8.80 23.71
C CYS A 394 -2.95 8.55 24.85
N LEU A 395 -3.02 9.45 25.82
CA LEU A 395 -3.96 9.36 26.93
C LEU A 395 -5.24 10.11 26.58
N ASP A 396 -6.39 9.52 26.95
CA ASP A 396 -7.73 10.12 26.89
C ASP A 396 -8.47 9.77 28.20
N GLY A 397 -8.38 10.64 29.20
CA GLY A 397 -8.81 10.37 30.55
C GLY A 397 -8.13 9.14 31.16
N ASP A 398 -8.91 8.15 31.55
CA ASP A 398 -8.44 6.90 32.16
C ASP A 398 -8.03 5.83 31.12
N LYS A 399 -8.12 6.14 29.81
CA LYS A 399 -7.79 5.22 28.71
C LYS A 399 -6.52 5.67 28.01
N GLY A 400 -5.78 4.69 27.48
CA GLY A 400 -4.60 4.94 26.64
C GLY A 400 -4.65 4.11 25.37
N LYS A 401 -4.24 4.72 24.25
CA LYS A 401 -4.02 4.04 22.97
C LYS A 401 -2.55 4.18 22.58
N ALA A 402 -1.88 3.07 22.21
CA ALA A 402 -0.49 3.02 21.79
C ALA A 402 -0.38 2.64 20.30
#